data_93049c91e8503512f4d5f0489232d1f5
#
_entry.id   93049c91e8503512f4d5f0489232d1f5
#
_cell.length_a   1.000
_cell.length_b   1.000
_cell.length_c   1.000
_cell.angle_alpha   90.00
_cell.angle_beta   90.00
_cell.angle_gamma   90.00
#
_symmetry.space_group_name_H-M   'P 1'
#
loop_
_entity.id
_entity.type
_entity.pdbx_description
1 polymer ?
#
loop_
_entity_poly.entity_id
_entity_poly.type
_entity_poly.pdbx_seq_one_letter_code
_entity_poly.pdbx_strand_id
1 'polypeptide(L)'
;MSEVVTSIDIDAPPERVWQTVMDPERLGEWVTIHRRLVSHSDDEMEQVLCLRGANFKVHWHLAERDEPNHAEWHGRGPARSHAETEYRLSDNGRGGTHFDYRNEFKAPLGPLGALASRALVGGLPAKEADASLRRLKALVENGG
;
A
#
# COMPACT_ATOMS: atom_id res chain seq x y z
N MET A 1 -6.21 -1.14 16.66
CA MET A 1 -5.52 -1.85 15.58
C MET A 1 -6.50 -2.10 14.44
N SER A 2 -6.10 -1.76 13.23
CA SER A 2 -6.95 -1.89 12.04
C SER A 2 -6.17 -2.64 10.98
N GLU A 3 -6.79 -3.66 10.39
CA GLU A 3 -6.18 -4.48 9.35
C GLU A 3 -7.07 -4.53 8.12
N VAL A 4 -6.47 -4.37 6.95
CA VAL A 4 -7.13 -4.56 5.66
C VAL A 4 -6.42 -5.68 4.93
N VAL A 5 -7.18 -6.67 4.47
CA VAL A 5 -6.68 -7.77 3.65
C VAL A 5 -7.57 -7.84 2.42
N THR A 6 -6.95 -7.76 1.25
CA THR A 6 -7.67 -7.87 -0.01
C THR A 6 -6.76 -8.45 -1.08
N SER A 7 -7.34 -8.89 -2.19
CA SER A 7 -6.56 -9.47 -3.28
C SER A 7 -7.22 -9.19 -4.62
N ILE A 8 -6.43 -9.38 -5.69
CA ILE A 8 -6.92 -9.23 -7.06
C ILE A 8 -6.06 -10.09 -7.99
N ASP A 9 -6.67 -10.58 -9.06
CA ASP A 9 -5.95 -11.24 -10.14
C ASP A 9 -5.65 -10.25 -11.24
N ILE A 10 -4.41 -10.24 -11.71
CA ILE A 10 -3.92 -9.32 -12.74
C ILE A 10 -3.39 -10.16 -13.92
N ASP A 11 -3.82 -9.81 -15.12
CA ASP A 11 -3.43 -10.52 -16.33
C ASP A 11 -2.06 -10.02 -16.84
N ALA A 12 -1.05 -10.25 -16.03
CA ALA A 12 0.35 -9.94 -16.31
C ALA A 12 1.24 -10.78 -15.39
N PRO A 13 2.46 -11.12 -15.80
CA PRO A 13 3.32 -11.96 -14.97
C PRO A 13 3.79 -11.23 -13.70
N PRO A 14 4.13 -11.98 -12.63
CA PRO A 14 4.54 -11.37 -11.35
C PRO A 14 5.68 -10.36 -11.47
N GLU A 15 6.65 -10.59 -12.33
CA GLU A 15 7.78 -9.69 -12.52
C GLU A 15 7.31 -8.29 -12.97
N ARG A 16 6.30 -8.25 -13.81
CA ARG A 16 5.77 -7.00 -14.33
C ARG A 16 4.94 -6.25 -13.29
N VAL A 17 4.13 -6.97 -12.53
CA VAL A 17 3.36 -6.40 -11.41
C VAL A 17 4.34 -5.86 -10.36
N TRP A 18 5.36 -6.65 -10.05
CA TRP A 18 6.40 -6.26 -9.09
C TRP A 18 7.06 -4.93 -9.45
N GLN A 19 7.46 -4.77 -10.71
CA GLN A 19 8.09 -3.53 -11.17
C GLN A 19 7.21 -2.31 -10.93
N THR A 20 5.91 -2.48 -11.09
CA THR A 20 4.96 -1.37 -10.88
C THR A 20 4.75 -1.07 -9.41
N VAL A 21 4.47 -2.09 -8.58
CA VAL A 21 4.15 -1.86 -7.16
C VAL A 21 5.36 -1.41 -6.35
N MET A 22 6.57 -1.78 -6.78
CA MET A 22 7.80 -1.43 -6.07
C MET A 22 8.44 -0.14 -6.55
N ASP A 23 7.86 0.54 -7.52
CA ASP A 23 8.37 1.81 -8.02
C ASP A 23 7.68 2.96 -7.28
N PRO A 24 8.38 3.66 -6.36
CA PRO A 24 7.77 4.75 -5.61
C PRO A 24 7.25 5.88 -6.50
N GLU A 25 7.86 6.13 -7.65
CA GLU A 25 7.45 7.19 -8.56
C GLU A 25 6.13 6.88 -9.26
N ARG A 26 5.68 5.63 -9.19
CA ARG A 26 4.42 5.21 -9.79
C ARG A 26 3.27 5.07 -8.80
N LEU A 27 3.51 5.33 -7.52
CA LEU A 27 2.47 5.21 -6.48
C LEU A 27 1.24 6.07 -6.79
N GLY A 28 1.43 7.25 -7.34
CA GLY A 28 0.31 8.12 -7.70
C GLY A 28 -0.59 7.58 -8.80
N GLU A 29 -0.13 6.57 -9.54
CA GLU A 29 -0.91 5.98 -10.62
C GLU A 29 -1.88 4.91 -10.14
N TRP A 30 -1.64 4.32 -8.96
CA TRP A 30 -2.52 3.25 -8.47
C TRP A 30 -2.97 3.40 -7.01
N VAL A 31 -2.16 3.97 -6.12
CA VAL A 31 -2.54 4.15 -4.71
C VAL A 31 -3.45 5.35 -4.57
N THR A 32 -4.72 5.12 -4.29
CA THR A 32 -5.75 6.17 -4.31
C THR A 32 -5.52 7.26 -3.27
N ILE A 33 -4.93 6.91 -2.12
CA ILE A 33 -4.68 7.89 -1.05
C ILE A 33 -3.30 8.54 -1.14
N HIS A 34 -2.50 8.17 -2.13
CA HIS A 34 -1.19 8.79 -2.34
C HIS A 34 -1.36 10.22 -2.80
N ARG A 35 -0.70 11.16 -2.13
CA ARG A 35 -0.73 12.56 -2.49
C ARG A 35 0.57 12.98 -3.16
N ARG A 36 1.69 12.61 -2.56
CA ARG A 36 2.99 13.07 -3.02
C ARG A 36 4.13 12.20 -2.48
N LEU A 37 5.12 11.95 -3.32
CA LEU A 37 6.37 11.32 -2.90
C LEU A 37 7.34 12.43 -2.48
N VAL A 38 7.86 12.34 -1.25
CA VAL A 38 8.81 13.32 -0.73
C VAL A 38 10.24 12.92 -1.09
N SER A 39 10.59 11.65 -0.84
CA SER A 39 11.93 11.14 -1.13
C SER A 39 11.88 9.61 -1.17
N HIS A 40 12.88 9.01 -1.80
CA HIS A 40 13.03 7.55 -1.77
C HIS A 40 14.47 7.14 -2.04
N SER A 41 14.80 5.94 -1.58
CA SER A 41 16.04 5.23 -1.86
C SER A 41 15.69 3.76 -2.10
N ASP A 42 16.67 2.87 -2.13
CA ASP A 42 16.43 1.44 -2.38
C ASP A 42 15.53 0.78 -1.33
N ASP A 43 15.62 1.21 -0.08
CA ASP A 43 14.91 0.59 1.04
C ASP A 43 14.14 1.57 1.92
N GLU A 44 14.09 2.85 1.55
CA GLU A 44 13.42 3.89 2.31
C GLU A 44 12.54 4.74 1.40
N MET A 45 11.43 5.23 1.94
CA MET A 45 10.52 6.09 1.20
C MET A 45 9.78 7.00 2.16
N GLU A 46 9.63 8.26 1.78
CA GLU A 46 8.80 9.19 2.53
C GLU A 46 7.67 9.68 1.63
N GLN A 47 6.45 9.57 2.12
CA GLN A 47 5.24 9.74 1.32
C GLN A 47 4.23 10.56 2.10
N VAL A 48 3.49 11.42 1.39
CA VAL A 48 2.30 12.08 1.94
C VAL A 48 1.07 11.34 1.47
N LEU A 49 0.24 10.93 2.40
CA LEU A 49 -1.05 10.28 2.16
C LEU A 49 -2.18 11.24 2.53
N CYS A 50 -3.33 11.05 1.90
CA CYS A 50 -4.52 11.82 2.21
C CYS A 50 -5.68 10.87 2.48
N LEU A 51 -6.29 11.01 3.65
CA LEU A 51 -7.46 10.23 4.03
C LEU A 51 -8.48 11.15 4.66
N ARG A 52 -9.71 11.16 4.12
CA ARG A 52 -10.79 12.05 4.57
C ARG A 52 -10.39 13.53 4.60
N GLY A 53 -9.58 13.96 3.63
CA GLY A 53 -9.13 15.34 3.53
C GLY A 53 -7.97 15.71 4.44
N ALA A 54 -7.52 14.81 5.28
CA ALA A 54 -6.36 15.03 6.15
C ALA A 54 -5.11 14.47 5.49
N ASN A 55 -4.08 15.31 5.35
CA ASN A 55 -2.79 14.89 4.83
C ASN A 55 -1.88 14.50 5.98
N PHE A 56 -1.12 13.41 5.81
CA PHE A 56 -0.14 13.01 6.78
C PHE A 56 1.05 12.35 6.09
N LYS A 57 2.22 12.53 6.70
CA LYS A 57 3.48 12.02 6.17
C LYS A 57 3.80 10.68 6.81
N VAL A 58 4.20 9.71 6.00
CA VAL A 58 4.64 8.40 6.48
C VAL A 58 6.03 8.14 5.95
N HIS A 59 6.90 7.68 6.84
CA HIS A 59 8.24 7.21 6.49
C HIS A 59 8.22 5.68 6.46
N TRP A 60 8.53 5.11 5.30
CA TRP A 60 8.52 3.67 5.09
C TRP A 60 9.93 3.11 5.01
N HIS A 61 10.12 1.96 5.62
CA HIS A 61 11.33 1.15 5.50
C HIS A 61 10.98 -0.20 4.92
N LEU A 62 11.71 -0.62 3.87
CA LEU A 62 11.50 -1.94 3.26
C LEU A 62 12.19 -2.97 4.14
N ALA A 63 11.39 -3.69 4.92
CA ALA A 63 11.88 -4.66 5.89
C ALA A 63 12.21 -6.00 5.25
N GLU A 64 11.50 -6.36 4.17
CA GLU A 64 11.71 -7.64 3.49
C GLU A 64 11.46 -7.48 2.00
N ARG A 65 12.35 -8.08 1.19
CA ARG A 65 12.23 -8.09 -0.27
C ARG A 65 12.62 -9.47 -0.77
N ASP A 66 11.68 -10.13 -1.43
CA ASP A 66 11.89 -11.39 -2.14
C ASP A 66 11.28 -11.23 -3.53
N GLU A 67 12.03 -10.64 -4.43
CA GLU A 67 11.58 -10.31 -5.78
C GLU A 67 11.37 -11.57 -6.62
N PRO A 68 10.27 -11.72 -7.34
CA PRO A 68 9.14 -10.81 -7.50
C PRO A 68 7.92 -11.22 -6.67
N ASN A 69 8.10 -11.90 -5.55
CA ASN A 69 7.03 -12.62 -4.84
C ASN A 69 6.57 -11.96 -3.55
N HIS A 70 7.45 -11.27 -2.83
CA HIS A 70 7.10 -10.78 -1.50
C HIS A 70 7.84 -9.50 -1.13
N ALA A 71 7.11 -8.55 -0.58
CA ALA A 71 7.67 -7.33 0.00
C ALA A 71 6.91 -6.97 1.25
N GLU A 72 7.62 -6.45 2.25
CA GLU A 72 7.05 -5.97 3.48
C GLU A 72 7.63 -4.61 3.81
N TRP A 73 6.75 -3.64 3.99
CA TRP A 73 7.10 -2.27 4.33
C TRP A 73 6.64 -1.95 5.75
N HIS A 74 7.52 -1.33 6.54
CA HIS A 74 7.17 -0.82 7.87
C HIS A 74 7.17 0.69 7.82
N GLY A 75 6.06 1.30 8.22
CA GLY A 75 5.85 2.74 8.16
C GLY A 75 5.69 3.37 9.52
N ARG A 76 6.17 4.61 9.63
CA ARG A 76 5.98 5.45 10.81
C ARG A 76 5.29 6.73 10.38
N GLY A 77 4.16 7.01 11.01
CA GLY A 77 3.39 8.22 10.78
C GLY A 77 3.45 9.19 11.94
N PRO A 78 2.57 10.21 11.92
CA PRO A 78 2.55 11.21 12.98
C PRO A 78 2.17 10.60 14.32
N ALA A 79 2.65 11.24 15.41
CA ALA A 79 2.30 10.91 16.80
C ALA A 79 2.56 9.44 17.15
N ARG A 80 3.64 8.86 16.62
CA ARG A 80 4.05 7.47 16.87
C ARG A 80 3.09 6.42 16.31
N SER A 81 2.30 6.77 15.31
CA SER A 81 1.53 5.76 14.58
C SER A 81 2.45 4.87 13.76
N HIS A 82 2.03 3.63 13.55
CA HIS A 82 2.79 2.64 12.78
C HIS A 82 1.88 1.97 11.77
N ALA A 83 2.48 1.55 10.64
CA ALA A 83 1.78 0.74 9.66
C ALA A 83 2.71 -0.35 9.13
N GLU A 84 2.12 -1.47 8.76
CA GLU A 84 2.83 -2.55 8.06
C GLU A 84 2.05 -2.87 6.80
N THR A 85 2.73 -2.85 5.66
CA THR A 85 2.12 -3.16 4.37
C THR A 85 2.85 -4.33 3.76
N GLU A 86 2.10 -5.33 3.32
CA GLU A 86 2.66 -6.53 2.74
C GLU A 86 2.06 -6.78 1.37
N TYR A 87 2.92 -7.10 0.40
CA TYR A 87 2.56 -7.53 -0.94
C TYR A 87 3.02 -8.97 -1.13
N ARG A 88 2.11 -9.86 -1.55
CA ARG A 88 2.44 -11.21 -1.97
C ARG A 88 1.96 -11.42 -3.39
N LEU A 89 2.89 -11.79 -4.27
CA LEU A 89 2.63 -12.04 -5.68
C LEU A 89 2.89 -13.50 -5.99
N SER A 90 1.89 -14.17 -6.55
CA SER A 90 2.02 -15.57 -6.94
C SER A 90 1.43 -15.76 -8.33
N ASP A 91 1.84 -16.84 -9.00
CA ASP A 91 1.26 -17.21 -10.28
C ASP A 91 -0.18 -17.65 -10.05
N ASN A 92 -1.11 -17.17 -10.89
CA ASN A 92 -2.53 -17.51 -10.75
C ASN A 92 -2.94 -18.77 -11.56
N GLY A 93 -1.96 -19.48 -12.14
CA GLY A 93 -2.22 -20.67 -12.95
C GLY A 93 -2.66 -20.38 -14.37
N ARG A 94 -2.72 -19.11 -14.79
CA ARG A 94 -3.18 -18.69 -16.13
C ARG A 94 -2.21 -17.73 -16.81
N GLY A 95 -0.95 -17.73 -16.36
CA GLY A 95 0.06 -16.79 -16.87
C GLY A 95 0.01 -15.40 -16.27
N GLY A 96 -0.86 -15.19 -15.30
CA GLY A 96 -1.02 -13.91 -14.61
C GLY A 96 -0.56 -13.96 -13.16
N THR A 97 -0.97 -12.97 -12.39
CA THR A 97 -0.57 -12.80 -10.99
C THR A 97 -1.79 -12.77 -10.08
N HIS A 98 -1.71 -13.52 -9.00
CA HIS A 98 -2.58 -13.31 -7.84
C HIS A 98 -1.83 -12.38 -6.90
N PHE A 99 -2.39 -11.20 -6.66
CA PHE A 99 -1.78 -10.16 -5.83
C PHE A 99 -2.55 -10.07 -4.51
N ASP A 100 -1.88 -10.44 -3.42
CA ASP A 100 -2.41 -10.29 -2.06
C ASP A 100 -1.85 -9.05 -1.42
N TYR A 101 -2.72 -8.25 -0.85
CA TYR A 101 -2.38 -7.00 -0.17
C TYR A 101 -2.86 -7.06 1.28
N ARG A 102 -1.99 -6.73 2.20
CA ARG A 102 -2.32 -6.59 3.61
C ARG A 102 -1.74 -5.29 4.14
N ASN A 103 -2.54 -4.56 4.88
CA ASN A 103 -2.09 -3.36 5.58
C ASN A 103 -2.63 -3.38 7.00
N GLU A 104 -1.74 -3.26 7.97
CA GLU A 104 -2.09 -3.16 9.38
C GLU A 104 -1.69 -1.78 9.86
N PHE A 105 -2.62 -1.08 10.48
CA PHE A 105 -2.39 0.27 11.02
C PHE A 105 -2.57 0.24 12.54
N LYS A 106 -1.58 0.80 13.25
CA LYS A 106 -1.61 0.98 14.70
C LYS A 106 -1.66 2.46 15.01
N ALA A 107 -2.80 2.90 15.55
CA ALA A 107 -3.00 4.31 15.92
C ALA A 107 -2.09 4.71 17.06
N PRO A 108 -1.79 6.03 17.20
CA PRO A 108 -1.04 6.52 18.35
C PRO A 108 -1.80 6.23 19.64
N LEU A 109 -1.05 6.15 20.75
CA LEU A 109 -1.65 5.94 22.08
C LEU A 109 -2.33 7.21 22.59
N GLY A 110 -3.32 7.04 23.48
CA GLY A 110 -3.99 8.14 24.14
C GLY A 110 -5.15 8.74 23.37
N PRO A 111 -5.57 9.98 23.69
CA PRO A 111 -6.72 10.63 23.03
C PRO A 111 -6.56 10.80 21.53
N LEU A 112 -5.33 11.07 21.07
CA LEU A 112 -5.03 11.17 19.64
C LEU A 112 -5.24 9.83 18.93
N GLY A 113 -4.92 8.72 19.62
CA GLY A 113 -5.16 7.39 19.08
C GLY A 113 -6.62 7.09 18.87
N ALA A 114 -7.46 7.51 19.81
CA ALA A 114 -8.91 7.33 19.71
C ALA A 114 -9.47 8.10 18.51
N LEU A 115 -9.01 9.34 18.30
CA LEU A 115 -9.44 10.15 17.15
C LEU A 115 -8.98 9.54 15.83
N ALA A 116 -7.72 9.10 15.77
CA ALA A 116 -7.18 8.46 14.56
C ALA A 116 -7.94 7.17 14.24
N SER A 117 -8.24 6.36 15.26
CA SER A 117 -9.01 5.12 15.08
C SER A 117 -10.41 5.41 14.54
N ARG A 118 -11.06 6.47 14.99
CA ARG A 118 -12.37 6.87 14.48
C ARG A 118 -12.31 7.27 12.99
N ALA A 119 -11.23 7.93 12.58
CA ALA A 119 -11.05 8.31 11.18
C ALA A 119 -10.92 7.08 10.26
N LEU A 120 -10.50 5.94 10.82
CA LEU A 120 -10.27 4.71 10.07
C LEU A 120 -11.46 3.74 10.10
N VAL A 121 -12.52 4.03 10.86
CA VAL A 121 -13.70 3.18 10.88
C VAL A 121 -14.64 3.47 9.70
N GLY A 122 -15.63 2.60 9.48
CA GLY A 122 -16.60 2.78 8.42
C GLY A 122 -16.21 2.16 7.09
N GLY A 123 -15.15 1.33 7.07
CA GLY A 123 -14.72 0.60 5.89
C GLY A 123 -13.98 1.44 4.84
N LEU A 124 -13.63 2.69 5.16
CA LEU A 124 -12.93 3.55 4.22
C LEU A 124 -11.57 2.99 3.80
N PRO A 125 -10.71 2.50 4.72
CA PRO A 125 -9.43 1.91 4.29
C PRO A 125 -9.59 0.71 3.38
N ALA A 126 -10.59 -0.15 3.62
CA ALA A 126 -10.86 -1.31 2.77
C ALA A 126 -11.32 -0.87 1.37
N LYS A 127 -12.20 0.12 1.30
CA LYS A 127 -12.67 0.66 0.01
C LYS A 127 -11.51 1.28 -0.79
N GLU A 128 -10.63 2.01 -0.12
CA GLU A 128 -9.47 2.61 -0.76
C GLU A 128 -8.49 1.56 -1.25
N ALA A 129 -8.28 0.50 -0.46
CA ALA A 129 -7.41 -0.60 -0.87
C ALA A 129 -7.99 -1.30 -2.12
N ASP A 130 -9.27 -1.62 -2.12
CA ASP A 130 -9.91 -2.25 -3.28
C ASP A 130 -9.83 -1.36 -4.51
N ALA A 131 -10.07 -0.07 -4.36
CA ALA A 131 -9.96 0.88 -5.47
C ALA A 131 -8.53 0.96 -6.00
N SER A 132 -7.53 0.94 -5.12
CA SER A 132 -6.13 0.94 -5.50
C SER A 132 -5.77 -0.31 -6.29
N LEU A 133 -6.21 -1.47 -5.86
CA LEU A 133 -5.93 -2.72 -6.57
C LEU A 133 -6.60 -2.76 -7.95
N ARG A 134 -7.81 -2.21 -8.09
CA ARG A 134 -8.46 -2.09 -9.40
C ARG A 134 -7.68 -1.17 -10.34
N ARG A 135 -7.15 -0.06 -9.82
CA ARG A 135 -6.30 0.83 -10.61
C ARG A 135 -5.00 0.14 -11.02
N LEU A 136 -4.39 -0.60 -10.10
CA LEU A 136 -3.18 -1.35 -10.38
C LEU A 136 -3.42 -2.36 -11.50
N LYS A 137 -4.51 -3.11 -11.43
CA LYS A 137 -4.88 -4.07 -12.46
C LYS A 137 -5.01 -3.40 -13.83
N ALA A 138 -5.77 -2.31 -13.91
CA ALA A 138 -5.95 -1.59 -15.15
C ALA A 138 -4.64 -1.03 -15.68
N LEU A 139 -3.81 -0.47 -14.81
CA LEU A 139 -2.53 0.11 -15.16
C LEU A 139 -1.60 -0.94 -15.78
N VAL A 140 -1.43 -2.07 -15.10
CA VAL A 140 -0.51 -3.11 -15.55
C VAL A 140 -1.02 -3.80 -16.81
N GLU A 141 -2.31 -4.12 -16.88
CA GLU A 141 -2.89 -4.81 -18.04
C GLU A 141 -2.91 -3.95 -19.30
N ASN A 142 -2.93 -2.63 -19.13
CA ASN A 142 -2.90 -1.69 -20.27
C ASN A 142 -1.47 -1.28 -20.68
N GLY A 143 -0.47 -2.00 -20.22
CA GLY A 143 0.91 -1.79 -20.64
C GLY A 143 1.65 -0.72 -19.86
N GLY A 144 1.06 -0.27 -18.76
CA GLY A 144 1.67 0.75 -17.90
C GLY A 144 2.78 0.21 -16.94
#